data_0ea2b22fd6315eba1e8abc026775a806
#
_entry.id   0ea2b22fd6315eba1e8abc026775a806
#
_cell.length_a   1.000
_cell.length_b   1.000
_cell.length_c   1.000
_cell.angle_alpha   90.00
_cell.angle_beta   90.00
_cell.angle_gamma   90.00
#
_symmetry.space_group_name_H-M   'P 1'
#
loop_
_entity.id
_entity.type
_entity.pdbx_description
1 polymer ?
#
loop_
_entity_poly.entity_id
_entity_poly.type
_entity_poly.pdbx_seq_one_letter_code
_entity_poly.pdbx_strand_id
1 'polypeptide(L)'
;MPNLKWIFIVFLSAISWLYPHQADCQADNLASLQKADSLFSEKKYKEALEIYEHILYEENTYSPAMLLKMSFITEGMGEFGQASLFLSRYYEHNPNPSVIDKIKSLTNQSRLEGYELSDQDRFLSVLVEYKMEITAVFSLLLVFCFIMVFVLPGKRSLFLLPASVFLILAFVSNNFIQTPETAIITGSPVLIMDSPSSAGNLIRRVEAGHRVTISSSQDIWYKIVWQDRAAYIKKSDVSEI
;
A
#
# COMPACT_ATOMS: atom_id res chain seq x y z
N MET A 1 44.72 0.66 -22.14
CA MET A 1 43.81 0.75 -20.94
C MET A 1 42.70 1.72 -21.28
N PRO A 2 41.46 1.32 -21.39
CA PRO A 2 40.39 2.26 -21.64
C PRO A 2 40.31 3.21 -20.42
N ASN A 3 40.24 4.51 -20.72
CA ASN A 3 40.25 5.55 -19.69
C ASN A 3 39.07 5.39 -18.74
N LEU A 4 39.32 4.95 -17.53
CA LEU A 4 38.34 4.78 -16.44
C LEU A 4 37.46 6.01 -16.24
N LYS A 5 37.98 7.21 -16.58
CA LYS A 5 37.23 8.48 -16.53
C LYS A 5 36.04 8.52 -17.52
N TRP A 6 36.18 7.95 -18.73
CA TRP A 6 35.10 7.92 -19.71
C TRP A 6 33.96 6.97 -19.31
N ILE A 7 34.29 5.85 -18.69
CA ILE A 7 33.28 4.89 -18.16
C ILE A 7 32.48 5.55 -17.05
N PHE A 8 33.14 6.33 -16.18
CA PHE A 8 32.47 7.05 -15.09
C PHE A 8 31.54 8.17 -15.61
N ILE A 9 31.95 8.89 -16.66
CA ILE A 9 31.12 9.96 -17.27
C ILE A 9 29.88 9.35 -17.98
N VAL A 10 30.04 8.25 -18.69
CA VAL A 10 28.90 7.56 -19.34
C VAL A 10 27.95 6.96 -18.31
N PHE A 11 28.46 6.47 -17.18
CA PHE A 11 27.63 5.97 -16.10
C PHE A 11 26.85 7.07 -15.39
N LEU A 12 27.47 8.23 -15.15
CA LEU A 12 26.80 9.41 -14.58
C LEU A 12 25.74 9.99 -15.52
N SER A 13 25.98 10.00 -16.83
CA SER A 13 25.01 10.48 -17.82
C SER A 13 23.82 9.52 -17.97
N ALA A 14 24.03 8.21 -17.84
CA ALA A 14 22.96 7.21 -17.87
C ALA A 14 22.03 7.32 -16.65
N ILE A 15 22.56 7.65 -15.48
CA ILE A 15 21.77 7.88 -14.27
C ILE A 15 20.86 9.12 -14.42
N SER A 16 21.33 10.17 -15.09
CA SER A 16 20.54 11.39 -15.33
C SER A 16 19.32 11.16 -16.24
N TRP A 17 19.36 10.13 -17.10
CA TRP A 17 18.24 9.78 -17.98
C TRP A 17 17.19 8.87 -17.30
N LEU A 18 17.50 8.34 -16.14
CA LEU A 18 16.60 7.45 -15.38
C LEU A 18 15.62 8.20 -14.45
N TYR A 19 15.74 9.53 -14.34
CA TYR A 19 14.75 10.33 -13.61
C TYR A 19 13.61 10.73 -14.57
N PRO A 20 12.45 10.06 -14.51
CA PRO A 20 11.30 10.48 -15.30
C PRO A 20 10.88 11.89 -14.87
N HIS A 21 10.61 12.75 -15.84
CA HIS A 21 10.00 14.06 -15.65
C HIS A 21 8.56 13.87 -15.15
N GLN A 22 8.38 13.83 -13.82
CA GLN A 22 7.05 13.75 -13.18
C GLN A 22 6.43 15.14 -12.95
N ALA A 23 6.86 16.18 -13.64
CA ALA A 23 6.49 17.55 -13.30
C ALA A 23 5.09 17.97 -13.78
N ASP A 24 4.54 17.41 -14.86
CA ASP A 24 3.27 17.89 -15.42
C ASP A 24 2.01 17.33 -14.73
N CYS A 25 2.05 16.13 -14.19
CA CYS A 25 0.90 15.52 -13.53
C CYS A 25 0.56 16.16 -12.17
N GLN A 26 1.54 16.74 -11.48
CA GLN A 26 1.34 17.33 -10.14
C GLN A 26 0.59 18.65 -10.16
N ALA A 27 0.66 19.43 -11.25
CA ALA A 27 -0.01 20.73 -11.33
C ALA A 27 -1.54 20.60 -11.53
N ASP A 28 -1.98 19.62 -12.32
CA ASP A 28 -3.40 19.35 -12.57
C ASP A 28 -4.09 18.80 -11.31
N ASN A 29 -3.40 17.92 -10.59
CA ASN A 29 -3.92 17.33 -9.36
C ASN A 29 -4.10 18.39 -8.25
N LEU A 30 -3.21 19.38 -8.17
CA LEU A 30 -3.31 20.46 -7.20
C LEU A 30 -4.52 21.37 -7.51
N ALA A 31 -4.78 21.66 -8.76
CA ALA A 31 -5.93 22.47 -9.18
C ALA A 31 -7.26 21.75 -8.88
N SER A 32 -7.34 20.46 -9.19
CA SER A 32 -8.50 19.60 -8.88
C SER A 32 -8.75 19.53 -7.38
N LEU A 33 -7.71 19.34 -6.58
CA LEU A 33 -7.81 19.31 -5.12
C LEU A 33 -8.29 20.66 -4.55
N GLN A 34 -7.77 21.77 -5.04
CA GLN A 34 -8.20 23.11 -4.62
C GLN A 34 -9.67 23.37 -4.98
N LYS A 35 -10.11 22.90 -6.16
CA LYS A 35 -11.52 22.99 -6.57
C LYS A 35 -12.42 22.17 -5.63
N ALA A 36 -12.04 20.94 -5.31
CA ALA A 36 -12.78 20.10 -4.37
C ALA A 36 -12.85 20.73 -2.97
N ASP A 37 -11.74 21.32 -2.51
CA ASP A 37 -11.68 22.03 -1.23
C ASP A 37 -12.58 23.28 -1.18
N SER A 38 -12.67 24.01 -2.29
CA SER A 38 -13.60 25.14 -2.43
C SER A 38 -15.05 24.66 -2.33
N LEU A 39 -15.42 23.63 -3.09
CA LEU A 39 -16.76 23.03 -3.05
C LEU A 39 -17.13 22.49 -1.65
N PHE A 40 -16.16 21.86 -0.97
CA PHE A 40 -16.35 21.42 0.41
C PHE A 40 -16.66 22.60 1.34
N SER A 41 -15.93 23.71 1.19
CA SER A 41 -16.13 24.94 1.99
C SER A 41 -17.48 25.60 1.69
N GLU A 42 -17.96 25.50 0.45
CA GLU A 42 -19.29 25.95 0.02
C GLU A 42 -20.41 24.97 0.43
N LYS A 43 -20.10 23.87 1.13
CA LYS A 43 -21.02 22.79 1.53
C LYS A 43 -21.65 22.03 0.37
N LYS A 44 -21.05 22.10 -0.81
CA LYS A 44 -21.40 21.30 -1.99
C LYS A 44 -20.75 19.92 -1.90
N TYR A 45 -21.14 19.16 -0.90
CA TYR A 45 -20.46 17.95 -0.45
C TYR A 45 -20.41 16.86 -1.53
N LYS A 46 -21.50 16.64 -2.29
CA LYS A 46 -21.54 15.62 -3.35
C LYS A 46 -20.56 15.93 -4.47
N GLU A 47 -20.57 17.17 -4.94
CA GLU A 47 -19.67 17.63 -6.01
C GLU A 47 -18.19 17.58 -5.56
N ALA A 48 -17.93 17.91 -4.29
CA ALA A 48 -16.60 17.79 -3.71
C ALA A 48 -16.16 16.32 -3.65
N LEU A 49 -17.03 15.41 -3.23
CA LEU A 49 -16.74 13.97 -3.13
C LEU A 49 -16.40 13.36 -4.50
N GLU A 50 -17.15 13.67 -5.54
CA GLU A 50 -16.88 13.19 -6.89
C GLU A 50 -15.48 13.56 -7.37
N ILE A 51 -15.01 14.78 -7.09
CA ILE A 51 -13.66 15.22 -7.46
C ILE A 51 -12.61 14.51 -6.59
N TYR A 52 -12.85 14.38 -5.27
CA TYR A 52 -11.95 13.65 -4.40
C TYR A 52 -11.82 12.17 -4.79
N GLU A 53 -12.93 11.52 -5.17
CA GLU A 53 -12.91 10.13 -5.64
C GLU A 53 -12.15 9.99 -6.97
N HIS A 54 -12.32 10.91 -7.90
CA HIS A 54 -11.54 10.95 -9.13
C HIS A 54 -10.03 11.02 -8.83
N ILE A 55 -9.62 11.94 -7.95
CA ILE A 55 -8.21 12.08 -7.54
C ILE A 55 -7.71 10.79 -6.89
N LEU A 56 -8.52 10.17 -6.02
CA LEU A 56 -8.13 8.97 -5.29
C LEU A 56 -8.00 7.74 -6.18
N TYR A 57 -8.99 7.49 -7.07
CA TYR A 57 -9.10 6.24 -7.81
C TYR A 57 -8.50 6.30 -9.21
N GLU A 58 -8.62 7.44 -9.90
CA GLU A 58 -8.11 7.58 -11.27
C GLU A 58 -6.66 8.09 -11.29
N GLU A 59 -6.34 9.04 -10.40
CA GLU A 59 -5.00 9.63 -10.33
C GLU A 59 -4.10 8.91 -9.30
N ASN A 60 -4.68 7.97 -8.54
CA ASN A 60 -4.00 7.21 -7.46
C ASN A 60 -3.22 8.12 -6.50
N THR A 61 -3.79 9.27 -6.20
CA THR A 61 -3.17 10.31 -5.35
C THR A 61 -4.13 10.71 -4.24
N TYR A 62 -3.62 10.98 -3.06
CA TYR A 62 -4.42 11.45 -1.94
C TYR A 62 -3.61 12.28 -0.95
N SER A 63 -4.31 13.05 -0.12
CA SER A 63 -3.75 13.68 1.06
C SER A 63 -4.52 13.25 2.32
N PRO A 64 -3.88 13.24 3.50
CA PRO A 64 -4.56 12.93 4.75
C PRO A 64 -5.80 13.81 4.99
N ALA A 65 -5.71 15.10 4.67
CA ALA A 65 -6.82 16.04 4.81
C ALA A 65 -7.99 15.69 3.88
N MET A 66 -7.70 15.26 2.64
CA MET A 66 -8.70 14.82 1.67
C MET A 66 -9.48 13.60 2.21
N LEU A 67 -8.77 12.57 2.70
CA LEU A 67 -9.39 11.36 3.25
C LEU A 67 -10.33 11.67 4.43
N LEU A 68 -9.95 12.60 5.31
CA LEU A 68 -10.81 13.05 6.42
C LEU A 68 -12.06 13.77 5.92
N LYS A 69 -11.95 14.62 4.88
CA LYS A 69 -13.09 15.31 4.26
C LYS A 69 -14.03 14.33 3.58
N MET A 70 -13.47 13.35 2.84
CA MET A 70 -14.25 12.27 2.22
C MET A 70 -15.01 11.46 3.27
N SER A 71 -14.34 11.06 4.35
CA SER A 71 -15.00 10.37 5.47
C SER A 71 -16.12 11.21 6.09
N PHE A 72 -15.90 12.50 6.30
CA PHE A 72 -16.92 13.40 6.83
C PHE A 72 -18.15 13.50 5.92
N ILE A 73 -17.94 13.58 4.61
CA ILE A 73 -19.04 13.66 3.62
C ILE A 73 -19.85 12.36 3.64
N THR A 74 -19.17 11.21 3.52
CA THR A 74 -19.82 9.89 3.46
C THR A 74 -20.53 9.54 4.78
N GLU A 75 -19.98 9.95 5.93
CA GLU A 75 -20.68 9.89 7.21
C GLU A 75 -21.99 10.68 7.18
N GLY A 76 -21.96 11.92 6.68
CA GLY A 76 -23.13 12.78 6.55
C GLY A 76 -24.19 12.25 5.58
N MET A 77 -23.77 11.41 4.61
CA MET A 77 -24.66 10.71 3.67
C MET A 77 -25.20 9.39 4.25
N GLY A 78 -24.70 8.94 5.40
CA GLY A 78 -25.07 7.66 6.03
C GLY A 78 -24.33 6.46 5.46
N GLU A 79 -23.30 6.68 4.64
CA GLU A 79 -22.48 5.64 4.02
C GLU A 79 -21.32 5.23 4.95
N PHE A 80 -21.65 4.66 6.10
CA PHE A 80 -20.69 4.37 7.18
C PHE A 80 -19.56 3.41 6.77
N GLY A 81 -19.85 2.49 5.85
CA GLY A 81 -18.83 1.60 5.29
C GLY A 81 -17.75 2.36 4.52
N GLN A 82 -18.14 3.29 3.65
CA GLN A 82 -17.23 4.16 2.90
C GLN A 82 -16.49 5.13 3.82
N ALA A 83 -17.19 5.72 4.78
CA ALA A 83 -16.56 6.57 5.80
C ALA A 83 -15.45 5.82 6.57
N SER A 84 -15.71 4.56 6.93
CA SER A 84 -14.73 3.69 7.59
C SER A 84 -13.54 3.34 6.69
N LEU A 85 -13.77 3.16 5.39
CA LEU A 85 -12.72 2.91 4.39
C LEU A 85 -11.75 4.11 4.32
N PHE A 86 -12.26 5.32 4.18
CA PHE A 86 -11.41 6.52 4.11
C PHE A 86 -10.65 6.78 5.41
N LEU A 87 -11.28 6.53 6.57
CA LEU A 87 -10.58 6.60 7.85
C LEU A 87 -9.51 5.52 8.01
N SER A 88 -9.74 4.32 7.48
CA SER A 88 -8.75 3.24 7.54
C SER A 88 -7.53 3.54 6.65
N ARG A 89 -7.74 4.11 5.46
CA ARG A 89 -6.64 4.63 4.62
C ARG A 89 -5.88 5.76 5.31
N TYR A 90 -6.58 6.66 5.97
CA TYR A 90 -5.94 7.71 6.78
C TYR A 90 -5.09 7.11 7.90
N TYR A 91 -5.61 6.08 8.60
CA TYR A 91 -4.92 5.42 9.70
C TYR A 91 -3.62 4.73 9.28
N GLU A 92 -3.52 4.21 8.07
CA GLU A 92 -2.28 3.59 7.56
C GLU A 92 -1.08 4.54 7.60
N HIS A 93 -1.33 5.82 7.30
CA HIS A 93 -0.27 6.84 7.25
C HIS A 93 -0.16 7.64 8.54
N ASN A 94 -1.22 7.65 9.33
CA ASN A 94 -1.31 8.38 10.60
C ASN A 94 -1.93 7.48 11.68
N PRO A 95 -1.19 6.49 12.21
CA PRO A 95 -1.68 5.57 13.22
C PRO A 95 -2.04 6.34 14.50
N ASN A 96 -3.33 6.60 14.69
CA ASN A 96 -3.85 7.28 15.86
C ASN A 96 -5.04 6.49 16.42
N PRO A 97 -5.03 6.06 17.68
CA PRO A 97 -6.12 5.32 18.32
C PRO A 97 -7.49 6.00 18.19
N SER A 98 -7.54 7.34 18.18
CA SER A 98 -8.79 8.10 18.01
C SER A 98 -9.50 7.83 16.69
N VAL A 99 -8.75 7.47 15.65
CA VAL A 99 -9.33 7.08 14.34
C VAL A 99 -10.07 5.75 14.46
N ILE A 100 -9.49 4.79 15.17
CA ILE A 100 -10.14 3.49 15.44
C ILE A 100 -11.41 3.69 16.26
N ASP A 101 -11.37 4.56 17.27
CA ASP A 101 -12.54 4.87 18.07
C ASP A 101 -13.64 5.55 17.24
N LYS A 102 -13.27 6.40 16.28
CA LYS A 102 -14.22 6.99 15.34
C LYS A 102 -14.83 5.92 14.43
N ILE A 103 -14.05 4.98 13.89
CA ILE A 103 -14.56 3.88 13.07
C ILE A 103 -15.54 3.01 13.90
N LYS A 104 -15.21 2.67 15.14
CA LYS A 104 -16.12 1.96 16.05
C LYS A 104 -17.44 2.70 16.24
N SER A 105 -17.36 4.00 16.44
CA SER A 105 -18.55 4.86 16.60
C SER A 105 -19.42 4.87 15.35
N LEU A 106 -18.82 4.98 14.16
CA LEU A 106 -19.52 4.98 12.87
C LEU A 106 -20.23 3.67 12.60
N THR A 107 -19.56 2.55 12.87
CA THR A 107 -20.08 1.21 12.59
C THR A 107 -20.88 0.62 13.74
N ASN A 108 -21.04 1.37 14.83
CA ASN A 108 -21.73 0.94 16.07
C ASN A 108 -21.17 -0.39 16.62
N GLN A 109 -19.83 -0.56 16.53
CA GLN A 109 -19.15 -1.76 16.98
C GLN A 109 -18.28 -1.48 18.20
N SER A 110 -18.34 -2.37 19.18
CA SER A 110 -17.48 -2.31 20.36
C SER A 110 -16.07 -2.82 20.11
N ARG A 111 -15.90 -3.69 19.10
CA ARG A 111 -14.62 -4.31 18.75
C ARG A 111 -14.46 -4.42 17.24
N LEU A 112 -13.34 -3.91 16.75
CA LEU A 112 -12.90 -4.07 15.37
C LEU A 112 -11.74 -5.06 15.31
N GLU A 113 -11.79 -5.96 14.34
CA GLU A 113 -10.70 -6.90 14.05
C GLU A 113 -9.74 -6.29 13.01
N GLY A 114 -8.47 -6.69 13.05
CA GLY A 114 -7.46 -6.34 12.05
C GLY A 114 -6.73 -5.02 12.25
N TYR A 115 -6.97 -4.29 13.33
CA TYR A 115 -6.25 -3.05 13.67
C TYR A 115 -5.14 -3.25 14.72
N GLU A 116 -5.07 -4.43 15.32
CA GLU A 116 -3.99 -4.77 16.23
C GLU A 116 -2.76 -5.16 15.41
N LEU A 117 -1.72 -4.34 15.45
CA LEU A 117 -0.46 -4.62 14.78
C LEU A 117 0.34 -5.62 15.64
N SER A 118 0.58 -6.79 15.09
CA SER A 118 1.54 -7.76 15.62
C SER A 118 2.96 -7.17 15.54
N ASP A 119 3.88 -7.65 16.42
CA ASP A 119 5.29 -7.28 16.32
C ASP A 119 5.91 -7.70 14.97
N GLN A 120 5.40 -8.78 14.36
CA GLN A 120 5.79 -9.21 13.02
C GLN A 120 5.36 -8.20 11.96
N ASP A 121 4.13 -7.66 12.06
CA ASP A 121 3.61 -6.66 11.11
C ASP A 121 4.41 -5.36 11.20
N ARG A 122 4.79 -4.95 12.42
CA ARG A 122 5.66 -3.78 12.62
C ARG A 122 7.04 -3.98 11.99
N PHE A 123 7.63 -5.15 12.17
CA PHE A 123 8.92 -5.47 11.56
C PHE A 123 8.84 -5.49 10.03
N LEU A 124 7.80 -6.11 9.47
CA LEU A 124 7.56 -6.12 8.03
C LEU A 124 7.32 -4.72 7.48
N SER A 125 6.56 -3.87 8.17
CA SER A 125 6.32 -2.49 7.72
C SER A 125 7.62 -1.68 7.62
N VAL A 126 8.53 -1.83 8.59
CA VAL A 126 9.87 -1.20 8.53
C VAL A 126 10.68 -1.74 7.35
N LEU A 127 10.67 -3.05 7.11
CA LEU A 127 11.37 -3.63 5.95
C LEU A 127 10.82 -3.13 4.63
N VAL A 128 9.51 -2.97 4.52
CA VAL A 128 8.85 -2.43 3.31
C VAL A 128 9.17 -0.95 3.13
N GLU A 129 9.14 -0.17 4.20
CA GLU A 129 9.49 1.26 4.19
C GLU A 129 10.91 1.49 3.64
N TYR A 130 11.89 0.70 4.11
CA TYR A 130 13.29 0.81 3.68
C TYR A 130 13.66 -0.13 2.53
N LYS A 131 12.70 -0.72 1.83
CA LYS A 131 12.93 -1.68 0.74
C LYS A 131 13.83 -1.11 -0.35
N MET A 132 13.58 0.12 -0.78
CA MET A 132 14.33 0.78 -1.85
C MET A 132 15.78 1.01 -1.45
N GLU A 133 16.00 1.49 -0.23
CA GLU A 133 17.33 1.74 0.34
C GLU A 133 18.11 0.43 0.50
N ILE A 134 17.47 -0.60 1.04
CA ILE A 134 18.08 -1.94 1.21
C ILE A 134 18.47 -2.49 -0.16
N THR A 135 17.58 -2.43 -1.14
CA THR A 135 17.87 -2.91 -2.50
C THR A 135 18.99 -2.09 -3.16
N ALA A 136 19.00 -0.77 -2.97
CA ALA A 136 20.04 0.10 -3.49
C ALA A 136 21.42 -0.22 -2.89
N VAL A 137 21.49 -0.48 -1.59
CA VAL A 137 22.74 -0.88 -0.90
C VAL A 137 23.27 -2.19 -1.47
N PHE A 138 22.45 -3.22 -1.61
CA PHE A 138 22.87 -4.50 -2.18
C PHE A 138 23.30 -4.37 -3.63
N SER A 139 22.60 -3.54 -4.43
CA SER A 139 22.96 -3.27 -5.82
C SER A 139 24.31 -2.55 -5.93
N LEU A 140 24.58 -1.61 -5.03
CA LEU A 140 25.85 -0.87 -4.98
C LEU A 140 27.02 -1.80 -4.60
N LEU A 141 26.82 -2.69 -3.62
CA LEU A 141 27.81 -3.72 -3.25
C LEU A 141 28.07 -4.70 -4.37
N LEU A 142 27.02 -5.10 -5.10
CA LEU A 142 27.14 -5.95 -6.29
C LEU A 142 28.03 -5.29 -7.36
N VAL A 143 27.74 -4.01 -7.70
CA VAL A 143 28.55 -3.24 -8.67
C VAL A 143 29.99 -3.12 -8.21
N PHE A 144 30.22 -2.86 -6.93
CA PHE A 144 31.56 -2.80 -6.36
C PHE A 144 32.30 -4.14 -6.54
N CYS A 145 31.67 -5.26 -6.23
CA CYS A 145 32.26 -6.59 -6.45
C CYS A 145 32.59 -6.83 -7.92
N PHE A 146 31.70 -6.44 -8.84
CA PHE A 146 31.95 -6.56 -10.29
C PHE A 146 33.18 -5.73 -10.72
N ILE A 147 33.29 -4.49 -10.27
CA ILE A 147 34.46 -3.64 -10.55
C ILE A 147 35.74 -4.34 -10.09
N MET A 148 35.75 -4.91 -8.87
CA MET A 148 36.91 -5.60 -8.31
C MET A 148 37.31 -6.86 -9.09
N VAL A 149 36.36 -7.58 -9.69
CA VAL A 149 36.64 -8.73 -10.60
C VAL A 149 37.44 -8.30 -11.83
N PHE A 150 37.18 -7.10 -12.36
CA PHE A 150 37.91 -6.58 -13.52
C PHE A 150 39.26 -5.94 -13.13
N VAL A 151 39.33 -5.28 -11.97
CA VAL A 151 40.55 -4.59 -11.50
C VAL A 151 41.59 -5.61 -10.98
N LEU A 152 41.15 -6.70 -10.34
CA LEU A 152 42.02 -7.68 -9.68
C LEU A 152 41.87 -9.08 -10.33
N PRO A 153 42.38 -9.28 -11.56
CA PRO A 153 42.17 -10.53 -12.33
C PRO A 153 42.73 -11.78 -11.64
N GLY A 154 43.76 -11.65 -10.82
CA GLY A 154 44.34 -12.76 -10.03
C GLY A 154 43.51 -13.20 -8.83
N LYS A 155 42.50 -12.43 -8.41
CA LYS A 155 41.64 -12.69 -7.25
C LYS A 155 40.16 -12.73 -7.60
N ARG A 156 39.82 -13.05 -8.83
CA ARG A 156 38.42 -13.04 -9.34
C ARG A 156 37.48 -13.89 -8.52
N SER A 157 37.90 -15.09 -8.12
CA SER A 157 37.07 -16.02 -7.34
C SER A 157 36.68 -15.47 -5.97
N LEU A 158 37.52 -14.60 -5.38
CA LEU A 158 37.24 -13.97 -4.08
C LEU A 158 36.05 -12.99 -4.16
N PHE A 159 35.83 -12.36 -5.31
CA PHE A 159 34.77 -11.36 -5.50
C PHE A 159 33.52 -11.91 -6.20
N LEU A 160 33.63 -13.02 -6.94
CA LEU A 160 32.49 -13.65 -7.62
C LEU A 160 31.48 -14.23 -6.62
N LEU A 161 31.93 -14.86 -5.53
CA LEU A 161 31.05 -15.44 -4.53
C LEU A 161 30.23 -14.36 -3.79
N PRO A 162 30.81 -13.29 -3.23
CA PRO A 162 30.00 -12.22 -2.63
C PRO A 162 29.12 -11.49 -3.66
N ALA A 163 29.57 -11.35 -4.93
CA ALA A 163 28.73 -10.78 -5.98
C ALA A 163 27.46 -11.59 -6.21
N SER A 164 27.54 -12.92 -6.26
CA SER A 164 26.36 -13.78 -6.39
C SER A 164 25.43 -13.68 -5.19
N VAL A 165 25.98 -13.56 -3.98
CA VAL A 165 25.17 -13.36 -2.75
C VAL A 165 24.43 -12.03 -2.80
N PHE A 166 25.11 -10.92 -3.14
CA PHE A 166 24.47 -9.61 -3.22
C PHE A 166 23.43 -9.55 -4.35
N LEU A 167 23.64 -10.27 -5.46
CA LEU A 167 22.64 -10.39 -6.51
C LEU A 167 21.36 -11.05 -5.98
N ILE A 168 21.49 -12.17 -5.25
CA ILE A 168 20.37 -12.89 -4.66
C ILE A 168 19.67 -12.00 -3.61
N LEU A 169 20.42 -11.32 -2.75
CA LEU A 169 19.85 -10.43 -1.73
C LEU A 169 19.10 -9.24 -2.36
N ALA A 170 19.66 -8.63 -3.41
CA ALA A 170 18.97 -7.55 -4.12
C ALA A 170 17.68 -8.05 -4.80
N PHE A 171 17.73 -9.25 -5.41
CA PHE A 171 16.57 -9.87 -6.02
C PHE A 171 15.48 -10.20 -4.99
N VAL A 172 15.86 -10.81 -3.86
CA VAL A 172 14.94 -11.14 -2.76
C VAL A 172 14.34 -9.87 -2.16
N SER A 173 15.16 -8.86 -1.86
CA SER A 173 14.67 -7.59 -1.32
C SER A 173 13.67 -6.92 -2.26
N ASN A 174 13.93 -6.92 -3.57
CA ASN A 174 13.05 -6.25 -4.52
C ASN A 174 11.74 -7.01 -4.78
N ASN A 175 11.73 -8.35 -4.74
CA ASN A 175 10.58 -9.13 -5.19
C ASN A 175 9.77 -9.75 -4.05
N PHE A 176 10.38 -10.03 -2.89
CA PHE A 176 9.72 -10.76 -1.81
C PHE A 176 9.31 -9.87 -0.62
N ILE A 177 9.91 -8.68 -0.50
CA ILE A 177 9.48 -7.72 0.51
C ILE A 177 8.29 -6.93 -0.06
N GLN A 178 7.07 -7.34 0.31
CA GLN A 178 5.82 -6.69 -0.10
C GLN A 178 4.92 -6.52 1.11
N THR A 179 4.15 -5.44 1.12
CA THR A 179 3.06 -5.25 2.07
C THR A 179 1.99 -6.30 1.82
N PRO A 180 1.45 -6.94 2.86
CA PRO A 180 0.25 -7.75 2.70
C PRO A 180 -0.88 -6.88 2.15
N GLU A 181 -1.58 -7.36 1.13
CA GLU A 181 -2.79 -6.71 0.65
C GLU A 181 -3.83 -6.70 1.76
N THR A 182 -4.39 -5.56 2.04
CA THR A 182 -5.42 -5.39 3.07
C THR A 182 -6.67 -4.77 2.47
N ALA A 183 -7.82 -5.12 3.06
CA ALA A 183 -9.10 -4.58 2.66
C ALA A 183 -9.96 -4.23 3.89
N ILE A 184 -10.87 -3.30 3.69
CA ILE A 184 -11.89 -2.95 4.68
C ILE A 184 -13.23 -3.54 4.25
N ILE A 185 -13.92 -4.14 5.19
CA ILE A 185 -15.30 -4.59 4.99
C ILE A 185 -16.18 -3.35 4.92
N THR A 186 -16.78 -3.11 3.75
CA THR A 186 -17.64 -1.94 3.49
C THR A 186 -19.12 -2.32 3.44
N GLY A 187 -19.43 -3.60 3.17
CA GLY A 187 -20.79 -4.11 3.23
C GLY A 187 -21.32 -4.26 4.67
N SER A 188 -22.64 -4.31 4.80
CA SER A 188 -23.31 -4.53 6.09
C SER A 188 -24.71 -5.13 5.85
N PRO A 189 -24.97 -6.36 6.28
CA PRO A 189 -24.08 -7.35 6.87
C PRO A 189 -23.30 -8.16 5.83
N VAL A 190 -22.10 -8.61 6.19
CA VAL A 190 -21.24 -9.43 5.34
C VAL A 190 -21.08 -10.83 5.94
N LEU A 191 -21.02 -11.84 5.08
CA LEU A 191 -20.87 -13.24 5.47
C LEU A 191 -19.43 -13.70 5.23
N ILE A 192 -18.77 -14.16 6.28
CA ILE A 192 -17.46 -14.80 6.21
C ILE A 192 -17.69 -16.32 6.16
N MET A 193 -17.16 -16.95 5.11
CA MET A 193 -17.40 -18.36 4.79
C MET A 193 -16.14 -19.21 4.98
N ASP A 194 -16.29 -20.52 5.18
CA ASP A 194 -15.19 -21.49 5.26
C ASP A 194 -14.65 -21.92 3.88
N SER A 195 -15.41 -21.68 2.83
CA SER A 195 -15.06 -22.04 1.46
C SER A 195 -15.51 -20.97 0.46
N PRO A 196 -14.89 -20.88 -0.73
CA PRO A 196 -15.24 -19.89 -1.76
C PRO A 196 -16.54 -20.28 -2.49
N SER A 197 -17.60 -20.48 -1.72
CA SER A 197 -18.90 -20.91 -2.24
C SER A 197 -20.02 -20.38 -1.36
N SER A 198 -21.13 -20.02 -1.99
CA SER A 198 -22.36 -19.65 -1.27
C SER A 198 -23.01 -20.84 -0.55
N ALA A 199 -22.59 -22.09 -0.85
CA ALA A 199 -23.01 -23.30 -0.18
C ALA A 199 -22.08 -23.76 0.95
N GLY A 200 -20.98 -22.98 1.20
CA GLY A 200 -20.07 -23.21 2.31
C GLY A 200 -20.71 -22.96 3.68
N ASN A 201 -20.03 -23.35 4.74
CA ASN A 201 -20.50 -23.07 6.08
C ASN A 201 -20.21 -21.61 6.46
N LEU A 202 -21.17 -20.98 7.11
CA LEU A 202 -20.99 -19.64 7.65
C LEU A 202 -20.07 -19.71 8.88
N ILE A 203 -18.94 -19.01 8.82
CA ILE A 203 -18.06 -18.82 9.98
C ILE A 203 -18.62 -17.70 10.87
N ARG A 204 -18.88 -16.54 10.27
CA ARG A 204 -19.38 -15.38 11.00
C ARG A 204 -20.11 -14.39 10.09
N ARG A 205 -21.08 -13.70 10.67
CA ARG A 205 -21.68 -12.50 10.11
C ARG A 205 -21.04 -11.28 10.75
N VAL A 206 -20.59 -10.34 9.95
CA VAL A 206 -19.90 -9.13 10.40
C VAL A 206 -20.49 -7.87 9.76
N GLU A 207 -20.32 -6.76 10.40
CA GLU A 207 -20.70 -5.44 9.90
C GLU A 207 -19.48 -4.73 9.27
N ALA A 208 -19.70 -3.59 8.63
CA ALA A 208 -18.63 -2.81 8.02
C ALA A 208 -17.59 -2.33 9.05
N GLY A 209 -16.39 -1.97 8.59
CA GLY A 209 -15.33 -1.37 9.39
C GLY A 209 -14.21 -2.31 9.82
N HIS A 210 -14.39 -3.64 9.76
CA HIS A 210 -13.30 -4.58 10.02
C HIS A 210 -12.24 -4.52 8.92
N ARG A 211 -10.98 -4.65 9.31
CA ARG A 211 -9.84 -4.77 8.41
C ARG A 211 -9.47 -6.24 8.27
N VAL A 212 -9.21 -6.68 7.06
CA VAL A 212 -8.84 -8.06 6.74
C VAL A 212 -7.60 -8.09 5.86
N THR A 213 -6.76 -9.10 6.05
CA THR A 213 -5.59 -9.35 5.19
C THR A 213 -5.98 -10.32 4.09
N ILE A 214 -5.75 -9.93 2.84
CA ILE A 214 -6.01 -10.75 1.66
C ILE A 214 -4.80 -11.67 1.45
N SER A 215 -5.07 -12.97 1.40
CA SER A 215 -4.03 -13.98 1.11
C SER A 215 -4.02 -14.37 -0.37
N SER A 216 -5.16 -14.41 -1.02
CA SER A 216 -5.28 -14.69 -2.46
C SER A 216 -6.68 -14.32 -2.97
N SER A 217 -6.76 -14.21 -4.31
CA SER A 217 -8.00 -13.93 -5.03
C SER A 217 -8.45 -15.19 -5.79
N GLN A 218 -9.71 -15.56 -5.65
CA GLN A 218 -10.30 -16.72 -6.34
C GLN A 218 -11.70 -16.38 -6.84
N ASP A 219 -11.82 -16.17 -8.15
CA ASP A 219 -13.07 -15.77 -8.80
C ASP A 219 -13.68 -14.51 -8.14
N ILE A 220 -14.89 -14.61 -7.61
CA ILE A 220 -15.60 -13.53 -6.90
C ILE A 220 -15.28 -13.46 -5.40
N TRP A 221 -14.35 -14.29 -4.92
CA TRP A 221 -13.99 -14.40 -3.52
C TRP A 221 -12.55 -13.94 -3.27
N TYR A 222 -12.33 -13.31 -2.11
CA TYR A 222 -11.02 -13.19 -1.50
C TYR A 222 -10.86 -14.24 -0.41
N LYS A 223 -9.71 -14.92 -0.43
CA LYS A 223 -9.24 -15.69 0.72
C LYS A 223 -8.58 -14.72 1.68
N ILE A 224 -9.10 -14.66 2.89
CA ILE A 224 -8.64 -13.74 3.94
C ILE A 224 -8.13 -14.52 5.16
N VAL A 225 -7.38 -13.83 6.01
CA VAL A 225 -7.09 -14.30 7.36
C VAL A 225 -8.11 -13.67 8.32
N TRP A 226 -8.88 -14.52 9.00
CA TRP A 226 -9.86 -14.10 9.99
C TRP A 226 -9.63 -14.84 11.30
N GLN A 227 -9.23 -14.12 12.35
CA GLN A 227 -8.91 -14.71 13.67
C GLN A 227 -7.96 -15.91 13.55
N ASP A 228 -6.83 -15.70 12.85
CA ASP A 228 -5.77 -16.70 12.59
C ASP A 228 -6.23 -17.94 11.77
N ARG A 229 -7.36 -17.84 11.08
CA ARG A 229 -7.89 -18.91 10.21
C ARG A 229 -8.09 -18.41 8.80
N ALA A 230 -7.92 -19.31 7.84
CA ALA A 230 -8.30 -19.06 6.46
C ALA A 230 -9.82 -19.00 6.35
N ALA A 231 -10.33 -17.94 5.73
CA ALA A 231 -11.75 -17.72 5.49
C ALA A 231 -11.95 -17.07 4.12
N TYR A 232 -13.18 -16.93 3.69
CA TYR A 232 -13.53 -16.39 2.38
C TYR A 232 -14.60 -15.31 2.52
N ILE A 233 -14.42 -14.22 1.77
CA ILE A 233 -15.33 -13.10 1.70
C ILE A 233 -15.55 -12.72 0.24
N LYS A 234 -16.72 -12.20 -0.11
CA LYS A 234 -16.97 -11.73 -1.48
C LYS A 234 -16.22 -10.43 -1.73
N LYS A 235 -15.69 -10.30 -2.95
CA LYS A 235 -15.00 -9.07 -3.40
C LYS A 235 -15.91 -7.84 -3.36
N SER A 236 -17.21 -8.02 -3.64
CA SER A 236 -18.21 -6.95 -3.59
C SER A 236 -18.42 -6.32 -2.21
N ASP A 237 -18.04 -7.03 -1.15
CA ASP A 237 -18.34 -6.66 0.22
C ASP A 237 -17.15 -6.00 0.94
N VAL A 238 -16.03 -5.88 0.22
CA VAL A 238 -14.77 -5.29 0.71
C VAL A 238 -14.20 -4.31 -0.28
N SER A 239 -13.42 -3.36 0.22
CA SER A 239 -12.63 -2.44 -0.60
C SER A 239 -11.16 -2.51 -0.18
N GLU A 240 -10.28 -2.70 -1.15
CA GLU A 240 -8.83 -2.71 -0.96
C GLU A 240 -8.31 -1.32 -0.53
N ILE A 241 -7.25 -1.32 0.29
CA ILE A 241 -6.62 -0.09 0.81
C ILE A 241 -5.13 -0.09 0.55
#